data_a9db463e3743f53628cef981d796a1c6
#
_entry.id   a9db463e3743f53628cef981d796a1c6
#
_cell.length_a   1.000
_cell.length_b   1.000
_cell.length_c   1.000
_cell.angle_alpha   90.00
_cell.angle_beta   90.00
_cell.angle_gamma   90.00
#
_symmetry.space_group_name_H-M   'P 1'
#
loop_
_entity.id
_entity.type
_entity.pdbx_description
1 polymer ?
#
loop_
_entity_poly.entity_id
_entity_poly.type
_entity_poly.pdbx_seq_one_letter_code
_entity_poly.pdbx_strand_id
1 'polypeptide(L)'
;MKKLLFFTLVICFLMTGCGNDKAATEVTETISATAVTEQAVSKIYPLPDTTMNQLTDAILSISLEEGDAYVDDTGKMQMDLTLYSYDQYDMVDISMLKVGDILVTHTGEVEVAALDRKENGTILINGGLDENGFDLITNETGVYYECGYSDVKNWHEIGEATIRVSVDFMYYDTSDLDKGEILYYPGDFLIGAVTDYNFTPHNTTIRVENGQIIEMHRVYTP
;
A
#
# COMPACT_ATOMS: atom_id res chain seq x y z
N MET A 1 -30.95 -20.97 -13.45
CA MET A 1 -31.49 -22.29 -13.07
C MET A 1 -30.43 -23.01 -12.24
N LYS A 2 -30.64 -23.06 -10.94
CA LYS A 2 -29.74 -23.67 -9.96
C LYS A 2 -29.98 -25.17 -9.91
N LYS A 3 -28.93 -25.98 -10.04
CA LYS A 3 -29.00 -27.42 -9.72
C LYS A 3 -28.17 -27.67 -8.46
N LEU A 4 -28.88 -27.85 -7.38
CA LEU A 4 -28.43 -28.35 -6.08
C LEU A 4 -28.26 -29.88 -6.18
N LEU A 5 -27.05 -30.39 -5.95
CA LEU A 5 -26.82 -31.83 -5.87
C LEU A 5 -26.65 -32.20 -4.39
N PHE A 6 -27.68 -32.82 -3.84
CA PHE A 6 -27.65 -33.51 -2.53
C PHE A 6 -27.06 -34.91 -2.72
N PHE A 7 -25.96 -35.19 -2.04
CA PHE A 7 -25.45 -36.55 -1.87
C PHE A 7 -25.92 -37.06 -0.51
N THR A 8 -26.92 -37.93 -0.54
CA THR A 8 -27.39 -38.68 0.65
C THR A 8 -26.67 -40.03 0.65
N LEU A 9 -25.76 -40.22 1.61
CA LEU A 9 -25.12 -41.52 1.83
C LEU A 9 -25.97 -42.30 2.83
N VAL A 10 -26.69 -43.34 2.33
CA VAL A 10 -27.42 -44.31 3.14
C VAL A 10 -26.49 -45.47 3.44
N ILE A 11 -26.13 -45.66 4.69
CA ILE A 11 -25.42 -46.86 5.17
C ILE A 11 -26.44 -47.80 5.83
N CYS A 12 -26.73 -48.87 5.12
CA CYS A 12 -27.51 -50.00 5.69
C CYS A 12 -26.59 -50.89 6.52
N PHE A 13 -26.85 -51.02 7.80
CA PHE A 13 -26.29 -52.09 8.64
C PHE A 13 -27.27 -53.27 8.66
N LEU A 14 -26.84 -54.38 8.12
CA LEU A 14 -27.47 -55.67 8.34
C LEU A 14 -26.77 -56.41 9.48
N MET A 15 -27.49 -56.64 10.55
CA MET A 15 -27.11 -57.53 11.65
C MET A 15 -27.70 -58.91 11.42
N THR A 16 -26.87 -59.93 11.33
CA THR A 16 -27.36 -61.33 11.67
C THR A 16 -26.13 -62.14 12.12
N GLY A 17 -26.26 -62.78 13.25
CA GLY A 17 -25.47 -63.96 13.54
C GLY A 17 -25.10 -64.18 15.00
N CYS A 18 -25.78 -65.05 15.68
CA CYS A 18 -25.50 -65.58 17.01
C CYS A 18 -24.19 -66.32 17.17
N GLY A 19 -23.63 -66.27 18.37
CA GLY A 19 -22.88 -67.42 18.87
C GLY A 19 -21.67 -67.09 19.80
N ASN A 20 -21.89 -67.37 21.11
CA ASN A 20 -20.98 -67.82 22.14
C ASN A 20 -19.73 -67.02 22.60
N ASP A 21 -19.87 -66.55 23.81
CA ASP A 21 -18.91 -66.52 24.94
C ASP A 21 -17.41 -66.49 24.69
N LYS A 22 -16.85 -65.31 24.93
CA LYS A 22 -15.69 -65.12 25.83
C LYS A 22 -15.47 -63.62 26.08
N ALA A 23 -15.24 -63.30 27.37
CA ALA A 23 -14.95 -61.96 27.82
C ALA A 23 -13.79 -61.33 27.03
N ALA A 24 -14.10 -60.27 26.30
CA ALA A 24 -13.14 -59.37 25.71
C ALA A 24 -13.45 -57.98 26.27
N THR A 25 -12.44 -57.42 26.92
CA THR A 25 -12.40 -56.07 27.45
C THR A 25 -12.66 -55.10 26.28
N GLU A 26 -13.84 -54.46 26.32
CA GLU A 26 -14.14 -53.33 25.39
C GLU A 26 -13.19 -52.17 25.69
N VAL A 27 -12.22 -52.00 24.83
CA VAL A 27 -11.50 -50.71 24.72
C VAL A 27 -12.39 -49.79 23.94
N THR A 28 -13.13 -48.95 24.63
CA THR A 28 -13.88 -47.86 24.03
C THR A 28 -12.85 -46.81 23.56
N GLU A 29 -12.43 -46.86 22.31
CA GLU A 29 -11.74 -45.75 21.68
C GLU A 29 -12.73 -44.56 21.58
N THR A 30 -12.61 -43.66 22.53
CA THR A 30 -13.23 -42.34 22.45
C THR A 30 -12.52 -41.56 21.35
N ILE A 31 -13.07 -41.60 20.13
CA ILE A 31 -12.65 -40.69 19.07
C ILE A 31 -13.04 -39.30 19.54
N SER A 32 -12.08 -38.59 20.14
CA SER A 32 -12.21 -37.17 20.42
C SER A 32 -12.23 -36.46 19.05
N ALA A 33 -13.43 -36.12 18.58
CA ALA A 33 -13.57 -35.20 17.47
C ALA A 33 -12.97 -33.87 17.92
N THR A 34 -11.72 -33.63 17.55
CA THR A 34 -11.13 -32.28 17.68
C THR A 34 -11.95 -31.38 16.78
N ALA A 35 -12.79 -30.55 17.37
CA ALA A 35 -13.49 -29.49 16.65
C ALA A 35 -12.38 -28.60 16.06
N VAL A 36 -12.19 -28.69 14.75
CA VAL A 36 -11.41 -27.71 14.01
C VAL A 36 -12.22 -26.42 14.14
N THR A 37 -11.81 -25.58 15.05
CA THR A 37 -12.35 -24.22 15.13
C THR A 37 -11.90 -23.53 13.85
N GLU A 38 -12.83 -23.34 12.93
CA GLU A 38 -12.59 -22.53 11.72
C GLU A 38 -12.15 -21.14 12.20
N GLN A 39 -10.89 -20.85 12.01
CA GLN A 39 -10.31 -19.60 12.47
C GLN A 39 -10.86 -18.50 11.60
N ALA A 40 -11.55 -17.53 12.17
CA ALA A 40 -12.13 -16.44 11.41
C ALA A 40 -11.04 -15.72 10.60
N VAL A 41 -11.28 -15.56 9.31
CA VAL A 41 -10.45 -14.78 8.39
C VAL A 41 -10.59 -13.31 8.78
N SER A 42 -9.48 -12.64 9.06
CA SER A 42 -9.46 -11.21 9.31
C SER A 42 -9.16 -10.45 8.00
N LYS A 43 -9.75 -9.25 7.87
CA LYS A 43 -9.39 -8.31 6.81
C LYS A 43 -8.67 -7.12 7.43
N ILE A 44 -7.48 -6.82 6.92
CA ILE A 44 -6.70 -5.66 7.33
C ILE A 44 -6.77 -4.65 6.20
N TYR A 45 -7.18 -3.44 6.55
CA TYR A 45 -7.34 -2.33 5.63
C TYR A 45 -6.20 -1.34 5.80
N PRO A 46 -5.81 -0.61 4.74
CA PRO A 46 -4.90 0.50 4.88
C PRO A 46 -5.53 1.60 5.74
N LEU A 47 -4.69 2.40 6.37
CA LEU A 47 -5.12 3.61 7.06
C LEU A 47 -5.81 4.54 6.05
N PRO A 48 -6.84 5.29 6.49
CA PRO A 48 -7.52 6.24 5.60
C PRO A 48 -6.55 7.27 5.04
N ASP A 49 -6.49 7.38 3.71
CA ASP A 49 -5.80 8.47 3.07
C ASP A 49 -6.62 9.76 3.17
N THR A 50 -6.01 10.79 3.75
CA THR A 50 -6.64 12.10 3.92
C THR A 50 -5.96 13.19 3.10
N THR A 51 -5.00 12.84 2.24
CA THR A 51 -4.15 13.77 1.48
C THR A 51 -4.98 14.77 0.70
N MET A 52 -5.97 14.32 -0.09
CA MET A 52 -6.85 15.19 -0.87
C MET A 52 -7.68 16.16 -0.02
N ASN A 53 -7.85 15.90 1.26
CA ASN A 53 -8.61 16.73 2.19
C ASN A 53 -7.73 17.72 2.98
N GLN A 54 -6.42 17.64 2.84
CA GLN A 54 -5.43 18.37 3.65
C GLN A 54 -4.44 19.16 2.80
N LEU A 55 -4.89 19.66 1.63
CA LEU A 55 -4.01 20.39 0.69
C LEU A 55 -3.61 21.81 1.16
N THR A 56 -3.96 22.21 2.37
CA THR A 56 -3.62 23.54 2.91
C THR A 56 -2.24 23.61 3.56
N ASP A 57 -1.86 22.53 4.26
CA ASP A 57 -0.57 22.43 4.96
C ASP A 57 -0.10 20.96 4.89
N ALA A 58 0.70 20.65 3.88
CA ALA A 58 1.11 19.28 3.59
C ALA A 58 2.45 19.20 2.84
N ILE A 59 3.11 18.04 2.95
CA ILE A 59 4.16 17.61 2.02
C ILE A 59 3.57 16.52 1.15
N LEU A 60 3.59 16.73 -0.18
CA LEU A 60 2.94 15.89 -1.16
C LEU A 60 3.95 15.34 -2.16
N SER A 61 3.82 14.07 -2.53
CA SER A 61 4.52 13.48 -3.67
C SER A 61 3.69 13.72 -4.93
N ILE A 62 4.32 14.17 -5.99
CA ILE A 62 3.62 14.68 -7.19
C ILE A 62 4.31 14.23 -8.47
N SER A 63 3.56 14.32 -9.58
CA SER A 63 4.11 14.50 -10.93
C SER A 63 3.58 15.78 -11.55
N LEU A 64 4.33 16.30 -12.51
CA LEU A 64 4.09 17.54 -13.22
C LEU A 64 4.62 17.39 -14.64
N GLU A 65 3.84 17.83 -15.65
CA GLU A 65 4.26 17.81 -17.04
C GLU A 65 4.61 19.22 -17.54
N GLU A 66 5.24 19.31 -18.72
CA GLU A 66 5.51 20.58 -19.36
C GLU A 66 4.20 21.28 -19.72
N GLY A 67 4.05 22.52 -19.23
CA GLY A 67 2.84 23.33 -19.46
C GLY A 67 1.84 23.34 -18.31
N ASP A 68 2.00 22.46 -17.31
CA ASP A 68 1.13 22.44 -16.13
C ASP A 68 1.38 23.61 -15.17
N ALA A 69 2.50 24.32 -15.33
CA ALA A 69 2.76 25.56 -14.61
C ALA A 69 2.40 26.76 -15.48
N TYR A 70 1.43 27.55 -15.04
CA TYR A 70 0.88 28.67 -15.81
C TYR A 70 0.45 29.86 -14.95
N VAL A 71 0.12 30.98 -15.59
CA VAL A 71 -0.47 32.16 -14.94
C VAL A 71 -1.95 32.23 -15.25
N ASP A 72 -2.79 32.27 -14.22
CA ASP A 72 -4.23 32.38 -14.36
C ASP A 72 -4.70 33.80 -14.79
N ASP A 73 -6.00 33.95 -15.06
CA ASP A 73 -6.61 35.21 -15.46
C ASP A 73 -6.46 36.35 -14.43
N THR A 74 -6.10 36.01 -13.18
CA THR A 74 -5.86 36.98 -12.10
C THR A 74 -4.39 37.37 -11.97
N GLY A 75 -3.53 36.83 -12.82
CA GLY A 75 -2.09 37.08 -12.80
C GLY A 75 -1.37 36.27 -11.71
N LYS A 76 -1.93 35.16 -11.24
CA LYS A 76 -1.35 34.28 -10.23
C LYS A 76 -0.85 33.00 -10.89
N MET A 77 0.34 32.59 -10.47
CA MET A 77 0.88 31.30 -10.93
C MET A 77 0.15 30.15 -10.24
N GLN A 78 -0.20 29.14 -11.04
CA GLN A 78 -0.83 27.89 -10.65
C GLN A 78 0.03 26.72 -11.16
N MET A 79 -0.11 25.58 -10.52
CA MET A 79 0.38 24.30 -11.02
C MET A 79 -0.73 23.27 -10.97
N ASP A 80 -0.96 22.59 -12.09
CA ASP A 80 -1.82 21.40 -12.18
C ASP A 80 -0.93 20.19 -11.88
N LEU A 81 -1.30 19.41 -10.87
CA LEU A 81 -0.46 18.35 -10.31
C LEU A 81 -1.24 17.06 -10.23
N THR A 82 -0.59 15.95 -10.58
CA THR A 82 -1.06 14.63 -10.16
C THR A 82 -0.48 14.31 -8.79
N LEU A 83 -1.34 13.92 -7.86
CA LEU A 83 -1.00 13.64 -6.47
C LEU A 83 -0.93 12.13 -6.24
N TYR A 84 0.01 11.71 -5.41
CA TYR A 84 0.26 10.31 -5.11
C TYR A 84 0.26 10.02 -3.62
N SER A 85 -0.17 8.82 -3.28
CA SER A 85 -0.09 8.26 -1.94
C SER A 85 0.39 6.80 -2.00
N TYR A 86 0.47 6.15 -0.87
CA TYR A 86 0.83 4.74 -0.74
C TYR A 86 0.08 4.13 0.43
N ASP A 87 -0.22 2.83 0.34
CA ASP A 87 -0.94 2.13 1.39
C ASP A 87 -0.11 2.06 2.67
N GLN A 88 -0.73 2.47 3.77
CA GLN A 88 -0.15 2.45 5.10
C GLN A 88 -1.01 1.62 6.03
N TYR A 89 -0.40 0.83 6.90
CA TYR A 89 -1.10 -0.08 7.81
C TYR A 89 -0.70 0.16 9.26
N ASP A 90 -1.66 0.05 10.16
CA ASP A 90 -1.41 0.15 11.59
C ASP A 90 -0.50 -1.00 12.05
N MET A 91 0.46 -0.67 12.92
CA MET A 91 1.43 -1.64 13.45
C MET A 91 0.75 -2.77 14.23
N VAL A 92 -0.34 -2.49 14.96
CA VAL A 92 -1.04 -3.50 15.77
C VAL A 92 -1.72 -4.49 14.83
N ASP A 93 -2.40 -4.01 13.79
CA ASP A 93 -3.08 -4.85 12.81
C ASP A 93 -2.07 -5.75 12.09
N ILE A 94 -0.94 -5.19 11.63
CA ILE A 94 0.12 -5.97 10.98
C ILE A 94 0.79 -6.95 11.95
N SER A 95 0.92 -6.62 13.24
CA SER A 95 1.48 -7.55 14.22
C SER A 95 0.62 -8.80 14.40
N MET A 96 -0.69 -8.67 14.23
CA MET A 96 -1.67 -9.75 14.35
C MET A 96 -1.92 -10.50 13.03
N LEU A 97 -1.41 -10.00 11.91
CA LEU A 97 -1.56 -10.62 10.59
C LEU A 97 -1.01 -12.05 10.59
N LYS A 98 -1.76 -12.98 10.02
CA LYS A 98 -1.42 -14.41 9.90
C LYS A 98 -1.80 -14.97 8.53
N VAL A 99 -1.28 -16.14 8.23
CA VAL A 99 -1.66 -16.89 7.03
C VAL A 99 -3.16 -17.19 7.05
N GLY A 100 -3.82 -16.96 5.92
CA GLY A 100 -5.27 -17.06 5.73
C GLY A 100 -6.01 -15.75 5.93
N ASP A 101 -5.39 -14.70 6.47
CA ASP A 101 -5.99 -13.36 6.52
C ASP A 101 -5.94 -12.68 5.14
N ILE A 102 -6.69 -11.61 4.99
CA ILE A 102 -6.74 -10.81 3.77
C ILE A 102 -6.15 -9.43 4.06
N LEU A 103 -5.14 -9.04 3.30
CA LEU A 103 -4.64 -7.67 3.27
C LEU A 103 -5.31 -6.92 2.11
N VAL A 104 -5.93 -5.81 2.40
CA VAL A 104 -6.56 -4.94 1.38
C VAL A 104 -5.54 -3.90 0.95
N THR A 105 -5.28 -3.80 -0.35
CA THR A 105 -4.37 -2.83 -0.95
C THR A 105 -5.15 -1.95 -1.94
N HIS A 106 -4.53 -0.91 -2.46
CA HIS A 106 -5.12 -0.08 -3.53
C HIS A 106 -5.41 -0.89 -4.81
N THR A 107 -4.70 -2.01 -5.03
CA THR A 107 -4.93 -2.90 -6.17
C THR A 107 -6.00 -3.96 -5.91
N GLY A 108 -6.45 -4.14 -4.67
CA GLY A 108 -7.48 -5.10 -4.30
C GLY A 108 -7.14 -5.93 -3.06
N GLU A 109 -7.83 -7.05 -2.92
CA GLU A 109 -7.67 -7.96 -1.78
C GLU A 109 -6.58 -9.00 -2.07
N VAL A 110 -5.64 -9.15 -1.17
CA VAL A 110 -4.56 -10.13 -1.23
C VAL A 110 -4.70 -11.11 -0.08
N GLU A 111 -4.92 -12.40 -0.38
CA GLU A 111 -4.87 -13.46 0.62
C GLU A 111 -3.41 -13.70 1.03
N VAL A 112 -3.16 -13.72 2.33
CA VAL A 112 -1.87 -14.02 2.91
C VAL A 112 -1.67 -15.54 2.90
N ALA A 113 -1.15 -16.07 1.81
CA ALA A 113 -0.85 -17.51 1.66
C ALA A 113 0.47 -17.89 2.36
N ALA A 114 1.41 -16.95 2.47
CA ALA A 114 2.67 -17.11 3.17
C ALA A 114 3.04 -15.79 3.88
N LEU A 115 3.64 -15.91 5.06
CA LEU A 115 4.05 -14.79 5.89
C LEU A 115 5.41 -15.09 6.53
N ASP A 116 6.40 -14.25 6.27
CA ASP A 116 7.72 -14.35 6.89
C ASP A 116 8.12 -13.00 7.52
N ARG A 117 8.44 -13.02 8.82
CA ARG A 117 8.85 -11.85 9.59
C ARG A 117 10.36 -11.88 9.79
N LYS A 118 11.07 -10.95 9.18
CA LYS A 118 12.51 -10.84 9.26
C LYS A 118 12.95 -10.13 10.54
N GLU A 119 14.18 -10.40 10.97
CA GLU A 119 14.79 -9.79 12.17
C GLU A 119 14.91 -8.25 12.07
N ASN A 120 15.05 -7.71 10.87
CA ASN A 120 15.11 -6.27 10.61
C ASN A 120 13.74 -5.56 10.61
N GLY A 121 12.65 -6.31 10.89
CA GLY A 121 11.30 -5.79 10.92
C GLY A 121 10.54 -5.87 9.59
N THR A 122 11.21 -6.20 8.49
CA THR A 122 10.53 -6.45 7.20
C THR A 122 9.62 -7.67 7.29
N ILE A 123 8.47 -7.59 6.65
CA ILE A 123 7.52 -8.70 6.57
C ILE A 123 7.30 -9.05 5.11
N LEU A 124 7.62 -10.29 4.73
CA LEU A 124 7.38 -10.79 3.39
C LEU A 124 5.98 -11.40 3.31
N ILE A 125 5.18 -10.90 2.40
CA ILE A 125 3.86 -11.42 2.06
C ILE A 125 3.99 -12.24 0.78
N ASN A 126 3.53 -13.50 0.84
CA ASN A 126 3.54 -14.44 -0.29
C ASN A 126 4.92 -14.60 -0.95
N GLY A 127 5.98 -14.67 -0.11
CA GLY A 127 7.36 -14.83 -0.56
C GLY A 127 8.11 -13.52 -0.83
N GLY A 128 7.42 -12.36 -0.69
CA GLY A 128 8.01 -11.05 -0.94
C GLY A 128 8.17 -10.75 -2.44
N LEU A 129 8.86 -9.66 -2.74
CA LEU A 129 9.07 -9.16 -4.12
C LEU A 129 9.68 -10.21 -5.06
N ASP A 130 10.57 -11.06 -4.56
CA ASP A 130 11.27 -12.05 -5.36
C ASP A 130 10.35 -13.20 -5.84
N GLU A 131 9.21 -13.42 -5.19
CA GLU A 131 8.25 -14.49 -5.50
C GLU A 131 6.88 -13.99 -5.96
N ASN A 132 6.81 -12.77 -6.47
CA ASN A 132 5.59 -12.06 -6.90
C ASN A 132 4.61 -11.77 -5.74
N GLY A 133 5.10 -11.75 -4.52
CA GLY A 133 4.46 -11.15 -3.37
C GLY A 133 4.90 -9.70 -3.20
N PHE A 134 4.90 -9.20 -1.97
CA PHE A 134 5.40 -7.88 -1.64
C PHE A 134 5.98 -7.82 -0.23
N ASP A 135 6.75 -6.79 0.02
CA ASP A 135 7.39 -6.53 1.29
C ASP A 135 6.66 -5.41 2.03
N LEU A 136 6.43 -5.60 3.33
CA LEU A 136 6.01 -4.54 4.22
C LEU A 136 7.19 -4.10 5.07
N ILE A 137 7.48 -2.81 5.07
CA ILE A 137 8.51 -2.21 5.92
C ILE A 137 7.93 -1.10 6.81
N THR A 138 8.58 -0.80 7.92
CA THR A 138 8.16 0.28 8.82
C THR A 138 8.87 1.57 8.48
N ASN A 139 8.15 2.69 8.63
CA ASN A 139 8.75 4.02 8.70
C ASN A 139 9.12 4.38 10.15
N GLU A 140 9.70 5.56 10.34
CA GLU A 140 10.09 6.09 11.66
C GLU A 140 8.90 6.29 12.61
N THR A 141 7.67 6.42 12.08
CA THR A 141 6.45 6.57 12.88
C THR A 141 5.84 5.25 13.30
N GLY A 142 6.42 4.11 12.89
CA GLY A 142 5.94 2.78 13.23
C GLY A 142 4.75 2.31 12.39
N VAL A 143 4.49 2.96 11.26
CA VAL A 143 3.47 2.54 10.31
C VAL A 143 4.11 1.63 9.26
N TYR A 144 3.48 0.51 8.95
CA TYR A 144 3.91 -0.35 7.85
C TYR A 144 3.41 0.17 6.51
N TYR A 145 4.20 -0.02 5.46
CA TYR A 145 3.80 0.27 4.09
C TYR A 145 4.38 -0.76 3.13
N GLU A 146 3.70 -0.94 1.99
CA GLU A 146 4.18 -1.76 0.90
C GLU A 146 5.36 -1.05 0.22
N CYS A 147 6.46 -1.78 0.02
CA CYS A 147 7.61 -1.26 -0.69
C CYS A 147 7.98 -2.12 -1.91
N GLY A 148 8.56 -1.48 -2.90
CA GLY A 148 9.24 -2.09 -4.02
C GLY A 148 10.71 -2.34 -3.75
N TYR A 149 11.48 -2.61 -4.80
CA TYR A 149 12.93 -2.77 -4.70
C TYR A 149 13.60 -1.51 -4.15
N SER A 150 14.66 -1.70 -3.36
CA SER A 150 15.41 -0.61 -2.71
C SER A 150 14.57 0.22 -1.71
N ASP A 151 13.62 -0.42 -1.04
CA ASP A 151 12.73 0.20 -0.04
C ASP A 151 11.90 1.38 -0.57
N VAL A 152 11.69 1.43 -1.87
CA VAL A 152 10.88 2.46 -2.52
C VAL A 152 9.41 2.20 -2.26
N LYS A 153 8.67 3.23 -1.83
CA LYS A 153 7.23 3.15 -1.60
C LYS A 153 6.48 2.78 -2.87
N ASN A 154 5.45 1.94 -2.74
CA ASN A 154 4.56 1.62 -3.85
C ASN A 154 3.51 2.72 -4.01
N TRP A 155 3.88 3.76 -4.76
CA TRP A 155 3.04 4.92 -5.00
C TRP A 155 1.88 4.60 -5.95
N HIS A 156 0.69 5.10 -5.63
CA HIS A 156 -0.47 5.11 -6.52
C HIS A 156 -1.07 6.51 -6.61
N GLU A 157 -1.64 6.81 -7.75
CA GLU A 157 -2.33 8.07 -7.99
C GLU A 157 -3.60 8.14 -7.13
N ILE A 158 -3.83 9.29 -6.49
CA ILE A 158 -5.04 9.58 -5.69
C ILE A 158 -5.91 10.66 -6.29
N GLY A 159 -5.43 11.39 -7.30
CA GLY A 159 -6.16 12.40 -8.04
C GLY A 159 -5.31 13.57 -8.48
N GLU A 160 -5.98 14.56 -9.06
CA GLU A 160 -5.36 15.78 -9.56
C GLU A 160 -5.76 16.99 -8.70
N ALA A 161 -4.89 17.99 -8.63
CA ALA A 161 -5.16 19.24 -7.94
C ALA A 161 -4.48 20.43 -8.62
N THR A 162 -5.20 21.53 -8.76
CA THR A 162 -4.62 22.84 -9.12
C THR A 162 -4.29 23.58 -7.83
N ILE A 163 -3.01 23.86 -7.61
CA ILE A 163 -2.55 24.56 -6.41
C ILE A 163 -1.82 25.85 -6.82
N ARG A 164 -2.16 26.93 -6.12
CA ARG A 164 -1.51 28.22 -6.34
C ARG A 164 -0.07 28.18 -5.87
N VAL A 165 0.83 28.80 -6.66
CA VAL A 165 2.24 28.95 -6.31
C VAL A 165 2.44 30.24 -5.53
N SER A 166 3.19 30.20 -4.42
CA SER A 166 3.60 31.37 -3.65
C SER A 166 4.55 32.26 -4.45
N VAL A 167 4.56 33.56 -4.15
CA VAL A 167 5.55 34.47 -4.73
C VAL A 167 6.96 34.19 -4.23
N ASP A 168 7.09 33.58 -3.05
CA ASP A 168 8.35 33.17 -2.42
C ASP A 168 8.71 31.70 -2.70
N PHE A 169 8.03 31.06 -3.66
CA PHE A 169 8.28 29.68 -4.05
C PHE A 169 9.73 29.48 -4.51
N MET A 170 10.29 28.34 -4.10
CA MET A 170 11.60 27.88 -4.57
C MET A 170 11.54 26.39 -4.95
N TYR A 171 12.14 26.06 -6.10
CA TYR A 171 12.34 24.70 -6.54
C TYR A 171 13.82 24.33 -6.45
N TYR A 172 14.10 23.31 -5.65
CA TYR A 172 15.44 22.76 -5.42
C TYR A 172 15.59 21.47 -6.25
N ASP A 173 16.45 21.47 -7.23
CA ASP A 173 16.74 20.32 -8.07
C ASP A 173 18.13 19.76 -7.74
N THR A 174 18.15 18.57 -7.17
CA THR A 174 19.36 17.78 -6.89
C THR A 174 19.36 16.44 -7.64
N SER A 175 18.57 16.33 -8.71
CA SER A 175 18.46 15.09 -9.50
C SER A 175 19.69 14.78 -10.34
N ASP A 176 20.50 15.78 -10.69
CA ASP A 176 21.74 15.62 -11.42
C ASP A 176 22.93 15.74 -10.47
N LEU A 177 23.52 14.59 -10.10
CA LEU A 177 24.62 14.53 -9.13
C LEU A 177 25.88 15.27 -9.60
N ASP A 178 26.08 15.43 -10.91
CA ASP A 178 27.24 16.11 -11.48
C ASP A 178 27.11 17.63 -11.41
N LYS A 179 25.89 18.14 -11.40
CA LYS A 179 25.61 19.58 -11.36
C LYS A 179 25.43 20.12 -9.95
N GLY A 180 25.18 19.24 -8.97
CA GLY A 180 24.81 19.63 -7.63
C GLY A 180 23.41 20.26 -7.56
N GLU A 181 23.13 21.03 -6.52
CA GLU A 181 21.85 21.70 -6.36
C GLU A 181 21.68 22.86 -7.32
N ILE A 182 20.57 22.85 -8.07
CA ILE A 182 20.14 23.95 -8.92
C ILE A 182 18.88 24.55 -8.30
N LEU A 183 18.84 25.87 -8.19
CA LEU A 183 17.69 26.59 -7.64
C LEU A 183 16.93 27.28 -8.76
N TYR A 184 15.61 27.04 -8.82
CA TYR A 184 14.69 27.70 -9.74
C TYR A 184 13.63 28.51 -8.98
N TYR A 185 13.14 29.56 -9.63
CA TYR A 185 12.10 30.46 -9.15
C TYR A 185 10.81 30.31 -9.96
N PRO A 186 9.68 30.87 -9.53
CA PRO A 186 8.40 30.73 -10.26
C PRO A 186 8.51 31.08 -11.74
N GLY A 187 9.21 32.15 -12.07
CA GLY A 187 9.40 32.61 -13.44
C GLY A 187 10.13 31.63 -14.34
N ASP A 188 10.99 30.78 -13.80
CA ASP A 188 11.81 29.85 -14.56
C ASP A 188 10.97 28.77 -15.25
N PHE A 189 9.85 28.35 -14.63
CA PHE A 189 8.88 27.46 -15.24
C PHE A 189 8.17 28.12 -16.43
N LEU A 190 7.82 29.41 -16.28
CA LEU A 190 7.05 30.16 -17.28
C LEU A 190 7.87 30.53 -18.52
N ILE A 191 9.18 30.70 -18.38
CA ILE A 191 10.09 31.05 -19.50
C ILE A 191 10.80 29.83 -20.09
N GLY A 192 10.47 28.61 -19.62
CA GLY A 192 11.07 27.37 -20.10
C GLY A 192 12.53 27.17 -19.68
N ALA A 193 12.97 27.77 -18.56
CA ALA A 193 14.29 27.52 -17.99
C ALA A 193 14.39 26.14 -17.33
N VAL A 194 13.28 25.62 -16.80
CA VAL A 194 13.12 24.22 -16.41
C VAL A 194 12.92 23.42 -17.69
N THR A 195 13.83 22.54 -18.02
CA THR A 195 13.84 21.80 -19.30
C THR A 195 13.70 20.29 -19.13
N ASP A 196 13.87 19.78 -17.91
CA ASP A 196 13.72 18.39 -17.58
C ASP A 196 12.47 18.20 -16.69
N TYR A 197 11.42 17.66 -17.28
CA TYR A 197 10.12 17.41 -16.64
C TYR A 197 9.97 15.96 -16.17
N ASN A 198 11.06 15.29 -15.81
CA ASN A 198 11.00 13.95 -15.20
C ASN A 198 10.62 14.03 -13.71
N PHE A 199 9.45 14.62 -13.45
CA PHE A 199 8.86 14.72 -12.11
C PHE A 199 7.99 13.48 -11.85
N THR A 200 8.32 12.73 -10.82
CA THR A 200 7.64 11.48 -10.45
C THR A 200 7.43 11.44 -8.93
N PRO A 201 6.46 10.65 -8.42
CA PRO A 201 6.25 10.54 -6.97
C PRO A 201 7.47 9.97 -6.22
N HIS A 202 8.41 9.32 -6.93
CA HIS A 202 9.63 8.76 -6.35
C HIS A 202 10.71 9.81 -6.12
N ASN A 203 10.72 10.88 -6.91
CA ASN A 203 11.77 11.87 -6.86
C ASN A 203 11.30 13.29 -6.50
N THR A 204 9.99 13.55 -6.55
CA THR A 204 9.48 14.92 -6.45
C THR A 204 8.47 15.09 -5.33
N THR A 205 8.73 16.06 -4.47
CA THR A 205 7.80 16.49 -3.43
C THR A 205 7.59 18.01 -3.48
N ILE A 206 6.40 18.43 -3.07
CA ILE A 206 6.08 19.84 -2.81
C ILE A 206 5.70 20.03 -1.35
N ARG A 207 6.00 21.23 -0.84
CA ARG A 207 5.46 21.69 0.45
C ARG A 207 4.41 22.77 0.20
N VAL A 208 3.22 22.50 0.73
CA VAL A 208 2.10 23.44 0.69
C VAL A 208 1.91 24.06 2.06
N GLU A 209 1.78 25.37 2.13
CA GLU A 209 1.41 26.12 3.33
C GLU A 209 0.31 27.14 2.98
N ASN A 210 -0.72 27.21 3.83
CA ASN A 210 -1.88 28.07 3.61
C ASN A 210 -2.51 27.93 2.18
N GLY A 211 -2.51 26.70 1.65
CA GLY A 211 -3.04 26.39 0.31
C GLY A 211 -2.19 26.95 -0.85
N GLN A 212 -0.91 27.22 -0.63
CA GLN A 212 0.02 27.63 -1.67
C GLN A 212 1.28 26.76 -1.63
N ILE A 213 1.79 26.41 -2.81
CA ILE A 213 3.10 25.74 -2.93
C ILE A 213 4.17 26.76 -2.60
N ILE A 214 4.98 26.46 -1.58
CA ILE A 214 6.08 27.32 -1.15
C ILE A 214 7.45 26.74 -1.51
N GLU A 215 7.54 25.42 -1.62
CA GLU A 215 8.77 24.72 -2.02
C GLU A 215 8.43 23.50 -2.87
N MET A 216 9.38 23.16 -3.76
CA MET A 216 9.42 21.93 -4.51
C MET A 216 10.83 21.37 -4.43
N HIS A 217 10.95 20.08 -4.24
CA HIS A 217 12.22 19.37 -4.20
C HIS A 217 12.20 18.22 -5.18
N ARG A 218 13.22 18.11 -6.02
CA ARG A 218 13.49 16.93 -6.83
C ARG A 218 14.86 16.38 -6.45
N VAL A 219 14.88 15.09 -6.17
CA VAL A 219 16.09 14.35 -5.78
C VAL A 219 16.47 13.33 -6.84
N TYR A 220 17.73 12.92 -6.83
CA TYR A 220 18.16 11.78 -7.62
C TYR A 220 17.49 10.51 -7.12
N THR A 221 16.99 9.71 -8.07
CA THR A 221 16.55 8.32 -7.83
C THR A 221 17.37 7.41 -8.73
N PRO A 222 18.02 6.39 -8.16
CA PRO A 222 18.89 5.47 -8.90
C PRO A 222 18.13 4.59 -9.90
#